data_173f27d1a0f4055b966b6ff71ff7c863
#
_entry.id   173f27d1a0f4055b966b6ff71ff7c863
#
_cell.length_a   1.000
_cell.length_b   1.000
_cell.length_c   1.000
_cell.angle_alpha   90.00
_cell.angle_beta   90.00
_cell.angle_gamma   90.00
#
_symmetry.space_group_name_H-M   'P 1'
#
loop_
_entity.id
_entity.type
_entity.pdbx_description
1 polymer ?
#
loop_
_entity_poly.entity_id
_entity_poly.type
_entity_poly.pdbx_seq_one_letter_code
_entity_poly.pdbx_strand_id
1 'polypeptide(L)'
;VVVNVAPNAGINASHTVCSIQAAFNLLTRLGGSPNAGGTWTGPNDQPFTGPYVPGTSQPGAYTYTVAGQTPCSNASAVVAITEHRQPTAGTGTALSLCSTDGPVTLFNALGATPDPGGNWTAPGGSSSTGIFMPASGVPGVYTYALNATAPCVTASANVAITVNQA
;
A
#
# COMPACT_ATOMS: atom_id res chain seq x y z
N VAL A 1 17.36 13.51 -50.01
CA VAL A 1 17.16 12.30 -49.21
C VAL A 1 16.59 12.75 -47.85
N VAL A 2 15.43 12.22 -47.46
CA VAL A 2 14.86 12.42 -46.14
C VAL A 2 15.28 11.21 -45.29
N VAL A 3 15.95 11.48 -44.18
CA VAL A 3 16.30 10.43 -43.22
C VAL A 3 15.34 10.55 -42.02
N ASN A 4 14.51 9.51 -41.82
CA ASN A 4 13.62 9.45 -40.64
C ASN A 4 14.43 8.95 -39.44
N VAL A 5 14.23 9.60 -38.29
CA VAL A 5 14.85 9.19 -37.03
C VAL A 5 14.07 8.01 -36.46
N ALA A 6 14.78 6.96 -36.04
CA ALA A 6 14.14 5.82 -35.36
C ALA A 6 13.46 6.27 -34.04
N PRO A 7 12.24 5.78 -33.74
CA PRO A 7 11.58 6.10 -32.50
C PRO A 7 12.32 5.48 -31.30
N ASN A 8 12.25 6.15 -30.17
CA ASN A 8 12.82 5.68 -28.92
C ASN A 8 11.69 5.56 -27.86
N ALA A 9 11.36 4.35 -27.45
CA ALA A 9 10.38 4.11 -26.40
C ALA A 9 10.99 4.13 -24.98
N GLY A 10 12.30 4.32 -24.87
CA GLY A 10 13.02 4.25 -23.59
C GLY A 10 13.51 2.83 -23.29
N ILE A 11 13.80 2.59 -22.02
CA ILE A 11 14.34 1.33 -21.49
C ILE A 11 13.33 0.76 -20.50
N ASN A 12 13.12 -0.56 -20.54
CA ASN A 12 12.25 -1.27 -19.59
C ASN A 12 12.64 -0.99 -18.14
N ALA A 13 11.63 -0.89 -17.30
CA ALA A 13 11.81 -0.65 -15.85
C ALA A 13 10.79 -1.45 -15.04
N SER A 14 11.10 -1.65 -13.76
CA SER A 14 10.18 -2.21 -12.78
C SER A 14 10.09 -1.30 -11.57
N HIS A 15 8.87 -1.14 -11.03
CA HIS A 15 8.61 -0.33 -9.85
C HIS A 15 7.70 -1.08 -8.91
N THR A 16 8.06 -1.06 -7.63
CA THR A 16 7.20 -1.55 -6.55
C THR A 16 6.61 -0.33 -5.83
N VAL A 17 5.30 -0.32 -5.66
CA VAL A 17 4.55 0.80 -5.07
C VAL A 17 3.66 0.31 -3.94
N CYS A 18 3.30 1.22 -3.03
CA CYS A 18 2.25 0.96 -2.04
C CYS A 18 0.91 1.54 -2.54
N SER A 19 -0.19 0.86 -2.24
CA SER A 19 -1.54 1.26 -2.66
C SER A 19 -2.00 2.65 -2.21
N ILE A 20 -1.30 3.25 -1.24
CA ILE A 20 -1.58 4.61 -0.73
C ILE A 20 -0.67 5.69 -1.33
N GLN A 21 0.25 5.34 -2.21
CA GLN A 21 1.13 6.32 -2.83
C GLN A 21 0.36 7.22 -3.81
N ALA A 22 0.90 8.42 -4.01
CA ALA A 22 0.34 9.37 -4.98
C ALA A 22 0.43 8.81 -6.41
N ALA A 23 -0.53 9.21 -7.25
CA ALA A 23 -0.52 8.91 -8.67
C ALA A 23 0.73 9.47 -9.38
N PHE A 24 1.21 8.77 -10.40
CA PHE A 24 2.39 9.16 -11.15
C PHE A 24 2.28 8.81 -12.64
N ASN A 25 3.03 9.55 -13.46
CA ASN A 25 3.07 9.30 -14.90
C ASN A 25 4.05 8.14 -15.20
N LEU A 26 3.56 7.11 -15.90
CA LEU A 26 4.38 5.94 -16.29
C LEU A 26 5.57 6.30 -17.18
N LEU A 27 5.45 7.34 -18.02
CA LEU A 27 6.55 7.78 -18.89
C LEU A 27 7.79 8.18 -18.10
N THR A 28 7.60 8.76 -16.91
CA THR A 28 8.70 9.15 -16.02
C THR A 28 9.36 7.97 -15.33
N ARG A 29 8.80 6.77 -15.47
CA ARG A 29 9.31 5.53 -14.88
C ARG A 29 10.10 4.68 -15.87
N LEU A 30 10.01 4.97 -17.18
CA LEU A 30 10.88 4.35 -18.17
C LEU A 30 12.31 4.88 -18.01
N GLY A 31 13.28 4.02 -18.24
CA GLY A 31 14.66 4.42 -18.37
C GLY A 31 14.95 5.10 -19.72
N GLY A 32 16.12 5.72 -19.83
CA GLY A 32 16.54 6.42 -21.04
C GLY A 32 15.77 7.72 -21.26
N SER A 33 15.60 8.13 -22.50
CA SER A 33 14.89 9.36 -22.87
C SER A 33 13.80 9.02 -23.88
N PRO A 34 12.66 8.47 -23.46
CA PRO A 34 11.59 8.09 -24.36
C PRO A 34 11.02 9.30 -25.12
N ASN A 35 10.71 9.10 -26.40
CA ASN A 35 9.98 10.11 -27.16
C ASN A 35 8.57 10.25 -26.59
N ALA A 36 8.07 11.48 -26.55
CA ALA A 36 6.67 11.75 -26.20
C ALA A 36 5.72 11.39 -27.35
N GLY A 37 4.42 11.26 -27.02
CA GLY A 37 3.36 11.04 -28.03
C GLY A 37 3.11 9.57 -28.41
N GLY A 38 3.74 8.63 -27.75
CA GLY A 38 3.40 7.21 -27.87
C GLY A 38 2.11 6.85 -27.13
N THR A 39 1.68 5.61 -27.28
CA THR A 39 0.49 5.03 -26.67
C THR A 39 0.84 4.02 -25.60
N TRP A 40 0.01 3.94 -24.56
CA TRP A 40 0.14 2.95 -23.51
C TRP A 40 -0.89 1.84 -23.66
N THR A 41 -0.43 0.61 -23.44
CA THR A 41 -1.28 -0.56 -23.26
C THR A 41 -1.02 -1.11 -21.88
N GLY A 42 -2.07 -1.29 -21.09
CA GLY A 42 -2.01 -1.82 -19.73
C GLY A 42 -2.04 -3.34 -19.68
N PRO A 43 -2.14 -3.93 -18.49
CA PRO A 43 -2.32 -5.37 -18.32
C PRO A 43 -3.53 -5.88 -19.13
N ASN A 44 -3.41 -7.11 -19.67
CA ASN A 44 -4.43 -7.74 -20.54
C ASN A 44 -4.71 -6.97 -21.85
N ASP A 45 -3.70 -6.29 -22.39
CA ASP A 45 -3.75 -5.57 -23.66
C ASP A 45 -4.84 -4.48 -23.74
N GLN A 46 -5.28 -3.95 -22.59
CA GLN A 46 -6.25 -2.86 -22.57
C GLN A 46 -5.57 -1.51 -22.80
N PRO A 47 -6.16 -0.62 -23.62
CA PRO A 47 -5.67 0.75 -23.74
C PRO A 47 -5.61 1.42 -22.37
N PHE A 48 -4.51 2.13 -22.11
CA PHE A 48 -4.31 2.86 -20.86
C PHE A 48 -4.04 4.34 -21.15
N THR A 49 -4.76 5.21 -20.45
CA THR A 49 -4.61 6.66 -20.54
C THR A 49 -4.55 7.28 -19.15
N GLY A 50 -3.70 8.27 -18.99
CA GLY A 50 -3.56 9.01 -17.74
C GLY A 50 -2.44 8.48 -16.83
N PRO A 51 -2.40 8.94 -15.57
CA PRO A 51 -1.43 8.47 -14.59
C PRO A 51 -1.80 7.09 -14.04
N TYR A 52 -0.81 6.33 -13.59
CA TYR A 52 -1.03 5.19 -12.71
C TYR A 52 -1.47 5.69 -11.33
N VAL A 53 -2.59 5.18 -10.84
CA VAL A 53 -3.16 5.52 -9.53
C VAL A 53 -3.06 4.29 -8.63
N PRO A 54 -2.09 4.23 -7.69
CA PRO A 54 -1.98 3.13 -6.76
C PRO A 54 -3.29 2.91 -5.98
N GLY A 55 -3.64 1.65 -5.71
CA GLY A 55 -4.91 1.27 -5.09
C GLY A 55 -6.12 1.26 -6.02
N THR A 56 -5.99 1.76 -7.26
CA THR A 56 -7.09 1.84 -8.24
C THR A 56 -6.71 1.23 -9.59
N SER A 57 -5.53 1.58 -10.12
CA SER A 57 -5.01 1.01 -11.36
C SER A 57 -4.60 -0.44 -11.16
N GLN A 58 -4.81 -1.28 -12.16
CA GLN A 58 -4.41 -2.69 -12.09
C GLN A 58 -2.87 -2.82 -12.13
N PRO A 59 -2.23 -3.46 -11.14
CA PRO A 59 -0.80 -3.78 -11.22
C PRO A 59 -0.50 -4.73 -12.38
N GLY A 60 0.72 -4.63 -12.94
CA GLY A 60 1.15 -5.48 -14.05
C GLY A 60 2.06 -4.77 -15.03
N ALA A 61 2.15 -5.32 -16.24
CA ALA A 61 2.99 -4.80 -17.31
C ALA A 61 2.25 -3.72 -18.11
N TYR A 62 2.87 -2.55 -18.21
CA TYR A 62 2.40 -1.44 -19.04
C TYR A 62 3.39 -1.25 -20.19
N THR A 63 2.92 -1.38 -21.42
CA THR A 63 3.74 -1.25 -22.62
C THR A 63 3.55 0.12 -23.25
N TYR A 64 4.64 0.86 -23.39
CA TYR A 64 4.71 2.11 -24.13
C TYR A 64 5.15 1.85 -25.56
N THR A 65 4.40 2.30 -26.55
CA THR A 65 4.72 2.14 -27.97
C THR A 65 4.79 3.49 -28.66
N VAL A 66 5.93 3.76 -29.29
CA VAL A 66 6.17 4.93 -30.12
C VAL A 66 6.16 4.49 -31.59
N ALA A 67 5.26 5.07 -32.38
CA ALA A 67 5.16 4.77 -33.80
C ALA A 67 6.38 5.23 -34.56
N GLY A 68 6.94 4.35 -35.42
CA GLY A 68 7.97 4.70 -36.38
C GLY A 68 7.38 5.23 -37.68
N GLN A 69 8.12 6.10 -38.35
CA GLN A 69 7.78 6.50 -39.71
C GLN A 69 8.55 5.64 -40.72
N THR A 70 7.81 5.08 -41.72
CA THR A 70 8.41 4.24 -42.76
C THR A 70 9.70 4.85 -43.33
N PRO A 71 10.81 4.12 -43.37
CA PRO A 71 10.95 2.67 -43.17
C PRO A 71 11.23 2.23 -41.71
N CYS A 72 11.22 3.14 -40.75
CA CYS A 72 11.47 2.79 -39.34
C CYS A 72 10.29 2.04 -38.74
N SER A 73 10.56 0.96 -37.98
CA SER A 73 9.56 0.22 -37.21
C SER A 73 9.21 0.95 -35.91
N ASN A 74 8.08 0.56 -35.30
CA ASN A 74 7.70 1.03 -33.98
C ASN A 74 8.75 0.57 -32.93
N ALA A 75 8.92 1.38 -31.90
CA ALA A 75 9.68 1.02 -30.70
C ALA A 75 8.73 0.81 -29.53
N SER A 76 9.06 -0.13 -28.63
CA SER A 76 8.29 -0.35 -27.41
C SER A 76 9.19 -0.58 -26.20
N ALA A 77 8.69 -0.18 -25.03
CA ALA A 77 9.32 -0.42 -23.74
C ALA A 77 8.24 -0.69 -22.67
N VAL A 78 8.60 -1.43 -21.63
CA VAL A 78 7.67 -1.89 -20.59
C VAL A 78 8.02 -1.30 -19.23
N VAL A 79 7.00 -0.84 -18.52
CA VAL A 79 7.05 -0.57 -17.08
C VAL A 79 6.27 -1.66 -16.36
N ALA A 80 6.94 -2.50 -15.57
CA ALA A 80 6.30 -3.51 -14.74
C ALA A 80 6.01 -2.93 -13.36
N ILE A 81 4.73 -2.89 -12.96
CA ILE A 81 4.30 -2.39 -11.66
C ILE A 81 3.92 -3.56 -10.76
N THR A 82 4.56 -3.64 -9.59
CA THR A 82 4.15 -4.48 -8.48
C THR A 82 3.56 -3.59 -7.39
N GLU A 83 2.38 -3.90 -6.90
CA GLU A 83 1.73 -3.12 -5.85
C GLU A 83 1.55 -3.95 -4.59
N HIS A 84 1.94 -3.38 -3.45
CA HIS A 84 1.64 -3.90 -2.12
C HIS A 84 0.48 -3.13 -1.51
N ARG A 85 -0.44 -3.85 -0.88
CA ARG A 85 -1.54 -3.24 -0.15
C ARG A 85 -1.02 -2.68 1.18
N GLN A 86 -1.36 -1.44 1.50
CA GLN A 86 -1.15 -0.87 2.83
C GLN A 86 -2.02 -1.62 3.85
N PRO A 87 -1.45 -2.21 4.92
CA PRO A 87 -2.26 -2.80 5.98
C PRO A 87 -3.01 -1.71 6.77
N THR A 88 -4.15 -2.07 7.33
CA THR A 88 -4.91 -1.21 8.23
C THR A 88 -4.98 -1.80 9.63
N ALA A 89 -4.56 -1.05 10.62
CA ALA A 89 -4.70 -1.43 12.04
C ALA A 89 -6.08 -1.03 12.62
N GLY A 90 -6.95 -0.46 11.80
CA GLY A 90 -8.21 0.11 12.25
C GLY A 90 -8.03 1.49 12.90
N THR A 91 -9.01 1.91 13.69
CA THR A 91 -8.98 3.17 14.41
C THR A 91 -8.88 2.93 15.92
N GLY A 92 -8.18 3.83 16.61
CA GLY A 92 -8.02 3.77 18.05
C GLY A 92 -9.34 4.01 18.79
N THR A 93 -9.50 3.39 19.96
CA THR A 93 -10.67 3.51 20.82
C THR A 93 -10.29 3.63 22.28
N ALA A 94 -11.26 3.96 23.12
CA ALA A 94 -11.12 3.95 24.58
C ALA A 94 -12.16 3.01 25.19
N LEU A 95 -11.74 2.21 26.17
CA LEU A 95 -12.58 1.32 26.96
C LEU A 95 -12.55 1.73 28.42
N SER A 96 -13.72 1.82 29.03
CA SER A 96 -13.87 1.96 30.47
C SER A 96 -14.54 0.69 31.01
N LEU A 97 -13.82 -0.06 31.83
CA LEU A 97 -14.22 -1.36 32.34
C LEU A 97 -14.37 -1.34 33.86
N CYS A 98 -15.17 -2.25 34.41
CA CYS A 98 -15.21 -2.52 35.84
C CYS A 98 -14.20 -3.63 36.19
N SER A 99 -13.58 -3.57 37.34
CA SER A 99 -12.63 -4.62 37.81
C SER A 99 -13.26 -6.01 37.92
N THR A 100 -14.58 -6.09 37.96
CA THR A 100 -15.37 -7.34 37.96
C THR A 100 -15.78 -7.84 36.58
N ASP A 101 -15.50 -7.08 35.54
CA ASP A 101 -15.82 -7.49 34.15
C ASP A 101 -14.98 -8.70 33.73
N GLY A 102 -15.51 -9.49 32.79
CA GLY A 102 -14.83 -10.60 32.18
C GLY A 102 -13.70 -10.17 31.23
N PRO A 103 -12.92 -11.14 30.71
CA PRO A 103 -11.86 -10.88 29.73
C PRO A 103 -12.37 -10.15 28.47
N VAL A 104 -11.60 -9.20 27.96
CA VAL A 104 -11.93 -8.44 26.77
C VAL A 104 -10.88 -8.68 25.68
N THR A 105 -11.33 -9.06 24.48
CA THR A 105 -10.47 -9.16 23.29
C THR A 105 -10.32 -7.76 22.70
N LEU A 106 -9.13 -7.19 22.78
CA LEU A 106 -8.85 -5.81 22.38
C LEU A 106 -9.01 -5.58 20.86
N PHE A 107 -8.81 -6.61 20.07
CA PHE A 107 -9.01 -6.55 18.61
C PHE A 107 -10.45 -6.14 18.26
N ASN A 108 -11.45 -6.61 19.02
CA ASN A 108 -12.86 -6.27 18.81
C ASN A 108 -13.20 -4.82 19.21
N ALA A 109 -12.31 -4.19 19.97
CA ALA A 109 -12.47 -2.80 20.36
C ALA A 109 -11.89 -1.82 19.33
N LEU A 110 -11.09 -2.31 18.37
CA LEU A 110 -10.59 -1.46 17.29
C LEU A 110 -11.74 -1.07 16.37
N GLY A 111 -11.82 0.21 16.06
CA GLY A 111 -12.77 0.75 15.07
C GLY A 111 -12.34 0.45 13.64
N ALA A 112 -13.23 0.74 12.67
CA ALA A 112 -13.09 0.39 11.27
C ALA A 112 -12.91 -1.14 11.07
N THR A 113 -12.24 -1.57 10.02
CA THR A 113 -11.99 -2.99 9.74
C THR A 113 -10.50 -3.28 9.80
N PRO A 114 -9.93 -3.56 10.99
CA PRO A 114 -8.52 -3.88 11.11
C PRO A 114 -8.17 -5.19 10.42
N ASP A 115 -7.01 -5.24 9.78
CA ASP A 115 -6.46 -6.49 9.27
C ASP A 115 -5.98 -7.36 10.47
N PRO A 116 -6.21 -8.69 10.44
CA PRO A 116 -5.73 -9.59 11.48
C PRO A 116 -4.23 -9.89 11.35
N GLY A 117 -3.64 -10.49 12.40
CA GLY A 117 -2.26 -10.98 12.37
C GLY A 117 -1.21 -9.99 12.86
N GLY A 118 -1.61 -8.85 13.41
CA GLY A 118 -0.68 -7.91 14.05
C GLY A 118 -0.27 -8.34 15.46
N ASN A 119 0.66 -7.57 16.01
CA ASN A 119 1.19 -7.77 17.36
C ASN A 119 0.64 -6.73 18.33
N TRP A 120 0.36 -7.16 19.55
CA TRP A 120 -0.05 -6.28 20.63
C TRP A 120 1.11 -5.95 21.56
N THR A 121 1.20 -4.68 21.94
CA THR A 121 2.13 -4.19 22.97
C THR A 121 1.33 -3.57 24.09
N ALA A 122 1.61 -4.00 25.33
CA ALA A 122 0.98 -3.47 26.54
C ALA A 122 1.62 -2.14 26.99
N PRO A 123 1.01 -1.41 27.93
CA PRO A 123 1.65 -0.28 28.58
C PRO A 123 3.02 -0.66 29.15
N GLY A 124 4.03 0.18 28.90
CA GLY A 124 5.42 -0.12 29.29
C GLY A 124 6.23 -0.92 28.29
N GLY A 125 5.64 -1.29 27.11
CA GLY A 125 6.39 -1.87 25.97
C GLY A 125 6.49 -3.38 25.96
N SER A 126 5.90 -4.10 26.90
CA SER A 126 5.88 -5.58 26.92
C SER A 126 4.90 -6.14 25.86
N SER A 127 5.19 -7.34 25.36
CA SER A 127 4.26 -8.04 24.45
C SER A 127 2.96 -8.40 25.16
N SER A 128 1.84 -8.41 24.41
CA SER A 128 0.53 -8.79 24.90
C SER A 128 -0.15 -9.76 23.93
N THR A 129 -1.03 -10.60 24.45
CA THR A 129 -1.88 -11.49 23.65
C THR A 129 -3.06 -10.78 23.00
N GLY A 130 -3.30 -9.51 23.36
CA GLY A 130 -4.51 -8.77 22.93
C GLY A 130 -5.76 -9.15 23.71
N ILE A 131 -5.64 -9.92 24.81
CA ILE A 131 -6.71 -10.20 25.77
C ILE A 131 -6.41 -9.42 27.04
N PHE A 132 -7.33 -8.57 27.44
CA PHE A 132 -7.24 -7.79 28.68
C PHE A 132 -8.10 -8.41 29.77
N MET A 133 -7.53 -8.57 30.98
CA MET A 133 -8.19 -9.08 32.16
C MET A 133 -8.44 -7.92 33.14
N PRO A 134 -9.68 -7.40 33.30
CA PRO A 134 -9.93 -6.23 34.15
C PRO A 134 -9.54 -6.40 35.61
N ALA A 135 -9.66 -7.61 36.16
CA ALA A 135 -9.28 -7.91 37.53
C ALA A 135 -7.78 -7.81 37.83
N SER A 136 -6.90 -7.96 36.84
CA SER A 136 -5.45 -8.09 37.08
C SER A 136 -4.57 -7.41 36.02
N GLY A 137 -5.16 -6.98 34.91
CA GLY A 137 -4.45 -6.32 33.81
C GLY A 137 -4.03 -4.90 34.18
N VAL A 138 -2.93 -4.44 33.61
CA VAL A 138 -2.44 -3.07 33.80
C VAL A 138 -3.23 -2.12 32.90
N PRO A 139 -4.02 -1.18 33.45
CA PRO A 139 -4.68 -0.16 32.64
C PRO A 139 -3.66 0.72 31.89
N GLY A 140 -4.08 1.29 30.77
CA GLY A 140 -3.24 2.16 29.94
C GLY A 140 -3.44 1.92 28.45
N VAL A 141 -2.45 2.32 27.65
CA VAL A 141 -2.54 2.25 26.20
C VAL A 141 -1.94 0.93 25.69
N TYR A 142 -2.77 0.15 25.04
CA TYR A 142 -2.37 -1.05 24.27
C TYR A 142 -2.28 -0.70 22.81
N THR A 143 -1.16 -1.03 22.18
CA THR A 143 -0.90 -0.75 20.76
C THR A 143 -0.99 -2.01 19.94
N TYR A 144 -1.83 -2.00 18.91
CA TYR A 144 -1.88 -3.01 17.86
C TYR A 144 -1.04 -2.54 16.67
N ALA A 145 -0.11 -3.35 16.20
CA ALA A 145 0.76 -3.01 15.08
C ALA A 145 0.83 -4.12 14.04
N LEU A 146 0.76 -3.75 12.77
CA LEU A 146 0.87 -4.61 11.59
C LEU A 146 2.11 -4.24 10.80
N ASN A 147 2.98 -5.20 10.55
CA ASN A 147 4.09 -5.01 9.64
C ASN A 147 3.60 -4.91 8.20
N ALA A 148 4.28 -4.11 7.41
CA ALA A 148 4.01 -3.96 5.99
C ALA A 148 5.21 -4.42 5.15
N THR A 149 4.94 -4.82 3.90
CA THR A 149 5.99 -5.06 2.91
C THR A 149 6.35 -3.73 2.25
N ALA A 150 7.64 -3.41 2.24
CA ALA A 150 8.11 -2.18 1.59
C ALA A 150 7.62 -2.10 0.12
N PRO A 151 7.26 -0.91 -0.37
CA PRO A 151 7.40 0.42 0.23
C PRO A 151 6.21 0.87 1.12
N CYS A 152 5.28 -0.03 1.48
CA CYS A 152 4.26 0.26 2.48
C CYS A 152 4.87 0.39 3.87
N VAL A 153 4.17 1.08 4.77
CA VAL A 153 4.64 1.36 6.13
C VAL A 153 3.80 0.62 7.16
N THR A 154 4.39 0.29 8.29
CA THR A 154 3.71 -0.32 9.43
C THR A 154 2.48 0.51 9.81
N ALA A 155 1.34 -0.17 10.02
CA ALA A 155 0.12 0.44 10.53
C ALA A 155 -0.02 0.15 12.03
N SER A 156 -0.52 1.11 12.80
CA SER A 156 -0.79 0.90 14.22
C SER A 156 -2.05 1.63 14.69
N ALA A 157 -2.70 1.07 15.71
CA ALA A 157 -3.85 1.66 16.39
C ALA A 157 -3.77 1.38 17.89
N ASN A 158 -4.36 2.24 18.69
CA ASN A 158 -4.30 2.18 20.15
C ASN A 158 -5.67 1.90 20.77
N VAL A 159 -5.70 1.07 21.80
CA VAL A 159 -6.84 0.91 22.69
C VAL A 159 -6.44 1.44 24.07
N ALA A 160 -7.05 2.54 24.50
CA ALA A 160 -6.84 3.10 25.84
C ALA A 160 -7.80 2.45 26.83
N ILE A 161 -7.28 1.85 27.90
CA ILE A 161 -8.07 1.12 28.88
C ILE A 161 -8.01 1.83 30.23
N THR A 162 -9.19 2.09 30.79
CA THR A 162 -9.37 2.49 32.17
C THR A 162 -10.16 1.42 32.93
N VAL A 163 -9.79 1.13 34.19
CA VAL A 163 -10.48 0.18 35.03
C VAL A 163 -10.98 0.91 36.29
N ASN A 164 -12.28 0.86 36.53
CA ASN A 164 -12.91 1.38 37.72
C ASN A 164 -13.05 0.25 38.74
N GLN A 165 -12.75 0.57 39.99
CA GLN A 165 -12.97 -0.37 41.09
C GLN A 165 -14.48 -0.50 41.36
N ALA A 166 -14.94 -1.71 41.68
CA ALA A 166 -16.31 -2.00 42.08
C ALA A 166 -16.49 -1.69 43.56
#